data_ffe0bbefbe25cb991b2d63a83a2f121e
#
_entry.id   ffe0bbefbe25cb991b2d63a83a2f121e
#
_cell.length_a   1.000
_cell.length_b   1.000
_cell.length_c   1.000
_cell.angle_alpha   90.00
_cell.angle_beta   90.00
_cell.angle_gamma   90.00
#
_symmetry.space_group_name_H-M   'P 1'
#
loop_
_entity.id
_entity.type
_entity.pdbx_description
1 polymer ?
#
loop_
_entity_poly.entity_id
_entity_poly.type
_entity_poly.pdbx_seq_one_letter_code
_entity_poly.pdbx_strand_id
1 'polypeptide(L)'
;MSTANDKTEGEESTTRLLAVARELMGQVKNCWLVTVARDGAGSARIVAPIPGVPGEREWTVWVLTSGGSRKTDEIKHDNRVTLGYQHDPDSAYVALTGHATIIDDRVEISQRWKKSWNDVFQAGAEDPDAVFVKVEVDRIEIFSLAQKVAPAPFCKRSAALARDASGRWGVA
;
A
#
# COMPACT_ATOMS: atom_id res chain seq x y z
N MET A 1 -32.29 8.56 19.59
CA MET A 1 -32.14 7.10 19.43
C MET A 1 -31.47 6.74 18.09
N SER A 2 -30.61 7.63 17.51
CA SER A 2 -29.97 7.41 16.18
C SER A 2 -28.51 6.95 16.23
N THR A 3 -27.84 7.00 17.35
CA THR A 3 -26.37 6.89 17.39
C THR A 3 -25.77 5.47 17.43
N ALA A 4 -26.52 4.48 17.88
CA ALA A 4 -26.00 3.10 17.96
C ALA A 4 -26.10 2.36 16.61
N ASN A 5 -27.20 2.58 15.89
CA ASN A 5 -27.42 1.95 14.57
C ASN A 5 -26.45 2.50 13.51
N ASP A 6 -26.23 3.82 13.49
CA ASP A 6 -25.26 4.49 12.59
C ASP A 6 -23.82 3.99 12.80
N LYS A 7 -23.40 3.73 14.05
CA LYS A 7 -22.09 3.18 14.35
C LYS A 7 -21.93 1.76 13.82
N THR A 8 -22.93 0.92 13.98
CA THR A 8 -22.88 -0.49 13.54
C THR A 8 -22.85 -0.59 12.01
N GLU A 9 -23.64 0.22 11.31
CA GLU A 9 -23.64 0.29 9.84
C GLU A 9 -22.29 0.83 9.29
N GLY A 10 -21.69 1.83 9.94
CA GLY A 10 -20.38 2.36 9.58
C GLY A 10 -19.24 1.36 9.79
N GLU A 11 -19.27 0.57 10.87
CA GLU A 11 -18.30 -0.47 11.17
C GLU A 11 -18.40 -1.64 10.18
N GLU A 12 -19.62 -2.08 9.86
CA GLU A 12 -19.85 -3.12 8.84
C GLU A 12 -19.41 -2.68 7.45
N SER A 13 -19.69 -1.43 7.07
CA SER A 13 -19.20 -0.83 5.82
C SER A 13 -17.68 -0.79 5.77
N THR A 14 -17.01 -0.39 6.84
CA THR A 14 -15.55 -0.35 6.95
C THR A 14 -14.94 -1.74 6.78
N THR A 15 -15.46 -2.73 7.49
CA THR A 15 -14.99 -4.13 7.41
C THR A 15 -15.13 -4.68 6.00
N ARG A 16 -16.26 -4.42 5.36
CA ARG A 16 -16.51 -4.84 3.97
C ARG A 16 -15.53 -4.19 3.00
N LEU A 17 -15.31 -2.88 3.09
CA LEU A 17 -14.39 -2.16 2.21
C LEU A 17 -12.95 -2.63 2.37
N LEU A 18 -12.50 -2.89 3.59
CA LEU A 18 -11.16 -3.46 3.84
C LEU A 18 -11.01 -4.86 3.23
N ALA A 19 -12.05 -5.69 3.28
CA ALA A 19 -12.04 -7.02 2.67
C ALA A 19 -11.96 -6.94 1.14
N VAL A 20 -12.75 -6.07 0.52
CA VAL A 20 -12.73 -5.85 -0.94
C VAL A 20 -11.35 -5.31 -1.39
N ALA A 21 -10.75 -4.38 -0.64
CA ALA A 21 -9.42 -3.89 -0.98
C ALA A 21 -8.38 -5.02 -0.96
N ARG A 22 -8.39 -5.88 0.06
CA ARG A 22 -7.47 -7.04 0.13
C ARG A 22 -7.68 -8.02 -1.01
N GLU A 23 -8.93 -8.31 -1.35
CA GLU A 23 -9.28 -9.20 -2.47
C GLU A 23 -8.73 -8.67 -3.80
N LEU A 24 -9.01 -7.40 -4.13
CA LEU A 24 -8.52 -6.77 -5.35
C LEU A 24 -6.99 -6.71 -5.41
N MET A 25 -6.33 -6.35 -4.31
CA MET A 25 -4.86 -6.33 -4.23
C MET A 25 -4.27 -7.73 -4.43
N GLY A 26 -4.92 -8.78 -3.92
CA GLY A 26 -4.48 -10.17 -4.08
C GLY A 26 -4.51 -10.68 -5.53
N GLN A 27 -5.28 -10.04 -6.39
CA GLN A 27 -5.38 -10.37 -7.82
C GLN A 27 -4.32 -9.64 -8.68
N VAL A 28 -3.58 -8.71 -8.10
CA VAL A 28 -2.61 -7.86 -8.80
C VAL A 28 -1.19 -8.23 -8.38
N LYS A 29 -0.38 -8.70 -9.33
CA LYS A 29 1.01 -9.12 -9.06
C LYS A 29 1.95 -7.95 -8.77
N ASN A 30 1.80 -6.85 -9.51
CA ASN A 30 2.63 -5.66 -9.39
C ASN A 30 1.74 -4.44 -9.18
N CYS A 31 2.26 -3.43 -8.50
CA CYS A 31 1.56 -2.16 -8.31
C CYS A 31 2.43 -0.97 -8.74
N TRP A 32 1.81 0.18 -8.91
CA TRP A 32 2.51 1.44 -9.08
C TRP A 32 2.95 1.97 -7.71
N LEU A 33 4.22 2.27 -7.55
CA LEU A 33 4.72 3.09 -6.44
C LEU A 33 4.90 4.52 -6.96
N VAL A 34 4.19 5.44 -6.36
CA VAL A 34 4.29 6.88 -6.62
C VAL A 34 5.00 7.53 -5.43
N THR A 35 6.08 8.22 -5.69
CA THR A 35 6.87 9.02 -4.74
C THR A 35 6.81 10.49 -5.14
N VAL A 36 7.21 11.38 -4.25
CA VAL A 36 7.26 12.82 -4.51
C VAL A 36 8.69 13.20 -4.91
N ALA A 37 8.87 13.71 -6.12
CA ALA A 37 10.15 14.22 -6.59
C ALA A 37 10.47 15.57 -5.91
N ARG A 38 11.75 16.01 -6.00
CA ARG A 38 12.21 17.24 -5.34
C ARG A 38 11.49 18.53 -5.81
N ASP A 39 10.96 18.51 -7.03
CA ASP A 39 10.15 19.60 -7.60
C ASP A 39 8.65 19.49 -7.24
N GLY A 40 8.27 18.50 -6.42
CA GLY A 40 6.90 18.23 -6.01
C GLY A 40 6.09 17.39 -7.00
N ALA A 41 6.66 17.01 -8.13
CA ALA A 41 5.98 16.15 -9.10
C ALA A 41 5.86 14.71 -8.60
N GLY A 42 4.80 14.02 -9.01
CA GLY A 42 4.66 12.57 -8.77
C GLY A 42 5.58 11.77 -9.70
N SER A 43 6.40 10.90 -9.12
CA SER A 43 7.26 9.95 -9.83
C SER A 43 6.70 8.54 -9.69
N ALA A 44 6.24 7.93 -10.78
CA ALA A 44 5.63 6.60 -10.77
C ALA A 44 6.52 5.52 -11.39
N ARG A 45 6.52 4.31 -10.82
CA ARG A 45 7.16 3.10 -11.37
C ARG A 45 6.47 1.85 -10.87
N ILE A 46 6.61 0.76 -11.61
CA ILE A 46 6.09 -0.54 -11.22
C ILE A 46 7.03 -1.17 -10.17
N VAL A 47 6.43 -1.76 -9.15
CA VAL A 47 7.11 -2.51 -8.09
C VAL A 47 6.35 -3.81 -7.78
N ALA A 48 7.04 -4.80 -7.21
CA ALA A 48 6.42 -6.01 -6.69
C ALA A 48 6.15 -5.83 -5.18
N PRO A 49 4.90 -5.66 -4.77
CA PRO A 49 4.55 -5.48 -3.37
C PRO A 49 4.68 -6.80 -2.60
N ILE A 50 5.13 -6.72 -1.37
CA ILE A 50 5.21 -7.83 -0.43
C ILE A 50 4.29 -7.48 0.74
N PRO A 51 3.29 -8.31 1.06
CA PRO A 51 2.43 -8.03 2.19
C PRO A 51 3.20 -8.10 3.51
N GLY A 52 2.75 -7.31 4.48
CA GLY A 52 3.24 -7.41 5.85
C GLY A 52 2.98 -8.78 6.47
N VAL A 53 3.73 -9.13 7.50
CA VAL A 53 3.60 -10.40 8.22
C VAL A 53 2.78 -10.24 9.51
N PRO A 54 2.24 -11.33 10.08
CA PRO A 54 1.58 -11.28 11.38
C PRO A 54 2.46 -10.64 12.46
N GLY A 55 1.88 -9.73 13.25
CA GLY A 55 2.59 -8.96 14.27
C GLY A 55 3.04 -7.57 13.83
N GLU A 56 3.04 -7.29 12.54
CA GLU A 56 3.23 -5.92 12.04
C GLU A 56 1.94 -5.11 12.09
N ARG A 57 2.08 -3.78 11.96
CA ARG A 57 0.93 -2.90 11.78
C ARG A 57 0.14 -3.35 10.55
N GLU A 58 -1.15 -3.52 10.69
CA GLU A 58 -2.03 -3.85 9.56
C GLU A 58 -1.87 -2.85 8.42
N TRP A 59 -1.94 -3.34 7.18
CA TRP A 59 -1.74 -2.54 5.98
C TRP A 59 -0.30 -2.01 5.85
N THR A 60 0.67 -2.77 6.34
CA THR A 60 2.07 -2.57 5.98
C THR A 60 2.36 -3.29 4.68
N VAL A 61 3.03 -2.60 3.75
CA VAL A 61 3.48 -3.16 2.46
C VAL A 61 4.97 -2.94 2.32
N TRP A 62 5.68 -3.97 1.86
CA TRP A 62 7.11 -3.93 1.66
C TRP A 62 7.46 -4.00 0.18
N VAL A 63 8.54 -3.35 -0.21
CA VAL A 63 9.08 -3.40 -1.58
C VAL A 63 10.59 -3.55 -1.50
N LEU A 64 11.15 -4.63 -2.09
CA LEU A 64 12.60 -4.78 -2.24
C LEU A 64 13.08 -3.89 -3.39
N THR A 65 14.17 -3.17 -3.19
CA THR A 65 14.75 -2.27 -4.19
C THR A 65 16.23 -1.99 -3.95
N SER A 66 16.89 -1.33 -4.91
CA SER A 66 18.25 -0.78 -4.77
C SER A 66 18.24 0.48 -3.90
N GLY A 67 19.16 0.55 -2.95
CA GLY A 67 19.39 1.70 -2.08
C GLY A 67 19.89 2.94 -2.84
N GLY A 68 20.57 2.77 -3.97
CA GLY A 68 21.01 3.83 -4.87
C GLY A 68 19.97 4.27 -5.91
N SER A 69 18.72 3.82 -5.81
CA SER A 69 17.71 4.16 -6.80
C SER A 69 17.09 5.56 -6.55
N ARG A 70 16.59 6.19 -7.63
CA ARG A 70 15.91 7.49 -7.54
C ARG A 70 14.75 7.48 -6.54
N LYS A 71 13.96 6.39 -6.46
CA LYS A 71 12.83 6.30 -5.54
C LYS A 71 13.24 6.33 -4.07
N THR A 72 14.40 5.76 -3.72
CA THR A 72 14.92 5.80 -2.36
C THR A 72 15.40 7.20 -1.98
N ASP A 73 15.98 7.94 -2.92
CA ASP A 73 16.35 9.33 -2.70
C ASP A 73 15.13 10.24 -2.56
N GLU A 74 14.10 10.02 -3.38
CA GLU A 74 12.82 10.73 -3.29
C GLU A 74 12.15 10.47 -1.92
N ILE A 75 12.09 9.21 -1.46
CA ILE A 75 11.52 8.83 -0.16
C ILE A 75 12.31 9.43 1.01
N LYS A 76 13.62 9.49 0.94
CA LYS A 76 14.46 10.15 1.97
C LYS A 76 14.18 11.65 2.06
N HIS A 77 13.78 12.27 0.95
CA HIS A 77 13.44 13.70 0.91
C HIS A 77 11.99 13.96 1.33
N ASP A 78 11.04 13.18 0.80
CA ASP A 78 9.62 13.24 1.13
C ASP A 78 9.09 11.81 1.20
N ASN A 79 8.74 11.37 2.39
CA ASN A 79 8.37 9.99 2.65
C ASN A 79 6.91 9.66 2.34
N ARG A 80 6.13 10.61 1.83
CA ARG A 80 4.76 10.37 1.38
C ARG A 80 4.77 9.54 0.10
N VAL A 81 3.99 8.47 0.08
CA VAL A 81 3.91 7.56 -1.06
C VAL A 81 2.48 7.11 -1.31
N THR A 82 2.24 6.68 -2.54
CA THR A 82 1.00 5.99 -2.92
C THR A 82 1.35 4.69 -3.65
N LEU A 83 0.70 3.60 -3.26
CA LEU A 83 0.73 2.33 -3.98
C LEU A 83 -0.61 2.17 -4.72
N GLY A 84 -0.57 2.09 -6.04
CA GLY A 84 -1.75 1.93 -6.91
C GLY A 84 -1.84 0.52 -7.47
N TYR A 85 -2.87 -0.21 -7.08
CA TYR A 85 -3.20 -1.54 -7.61
C TYR A 85 -4.32 -1.40 -8.61
N GLN A 86 -4.09 -1.76 -9.86
CA GLN A 86 -5.05 -1.68 -10.95
C GLN A 86 -5.46 -3.09 -11.37
N HIS A 87 -6.76 -3.37 -11.36
CA HIS A 87 -7.34 -4.62 -11.80
C HIS A 87 -8.20 -4.37 -13.04
N ASP A 88 -7.61 -4.53 -14.22
CA ASP A 88 -8.23 -4.20 -15.51
C ASP A 88 -9.50 -5.02 -15.81
N PRO A 89 -9.59 -6.34 -15.51
CA PRO A 89 -10.78 -7.12 -15.82
C PRO A 89 -12.06 -6.55 -15.21
N ASP A 90 -11.98 -5.98 -14.00
CA ASP A 90 -13.14 -5.42 -13.31
C ASP A 90 -13.20 -3.89 -13.37
N SER A 91 -12.31 -3.26 -14.14
CA SER A 91 -12.15 -1.80 -14.12
C SER A 91 -12.09 -1.26 -12.69
N ALA A 92 -11.27 -1.90 -11.87
CA ALA A 92 -11.17 -1.65 -10.44
C ALA A 92 -9.76 -1.16 -10.07
N TYR A 93 -9.68 -0.40 -8.98
CA TYR A 93 -8.39 -0.06 -8.39
C TYR A 93 -8.46 0.05 -6.87
N VAL A 94 -7.30 -0.11 -6.24
CA VAL A 94 -7.04 0.22 -4.84
C VAL A 94 -5.83 1.14 -4.79
N ALA A 95 -5.96 2.30 -4.18
CA ALA A 95 -4.86 3.20 -3.91
C ALA A 95 -4.59 3.26 -2.39
N LEU A 96 -3.37 2.92 -2.00
CA LEU A 96 -2.91 2.97 -0.61
C LEU A 96 -1.98 4.18 -0.45
N THR A 97 -2.38 5.15 0.34
CA THR A 97 -1.55 6.31 0.65
C THR A 97 -1.03 6.22 2.08
N GLY A 98 0.22 6.55 2.29
CA GLY A 98 0.87 6.49 3.59
C GLY A 98 2.30 7.01 3.56
N HIS A 99 3.10 6.53 4.49
CA HIS A 99 4.48 6.96 4.68
C HIS A 99 5.44 5.79 4.52
N ALA A 100 6.54 6.03 3.81
CA ALA A 100 7.58 5.05 3.55
C ALA A 100 8.80 5.27 4.43
N THR A 101 9.42 4.17 4.84
CA THR A 101 10.73 4.15 5.52
C THR A 101 11.66 3.23 4.77
N ILE A 102 12.91 3.65 4.57
CA ILE A 102 13.96 2.81 4.00
C ILE A 102 14.54 1.95 5.12
N ILE A 103 14.54 0.65 4.93
CA ILE A 103 15.10 -0.34 5.85
C ILE A 103 16.35 -0.94 5.20
N ASP A 104 17.50 -0.67 5.79
CA ASP A 104 18.83 -1.17 5.39
C ASP A 104 19.47 -2.07 6.46
N ASP A 105 18.72 -2.38 7.52
CA ASP A 105 19.14 -3.31 8.56
C ASP A 105 19.27 -4.74 8.01
N ARG A 106 20.49 -5.31 8.09
CA ARG A 106 20.81 -6.62 7.52
C ARG A 106 20.04 -7.76 8.17
N VAL A 107 19.72 -7.68 9.47
CA VAL A 107 18.95 -8.69 10.17
C VAL A 107 17.52 -8.72 9.65
N GLU A 108 16.90 -7.55 9.55
CA GLU A 108 15.55 -7.39 9.00
C GLU A 108 15.47 -7.85 7.53
N ILE A 109 16.48 -7.50 6.72
CA ILE A 109 16.57 -7.92 5.30
C ILE A 109 16.70 -9.45 5.21
N SER A 110 17.59 -10.06 5.98
CA SER A 110 17.81 -11.51 5.96
C SER A 110 16.56 -12.30 6.36
N GLN A 111 15.80 -11.82 7.34
CA GLN A 111 14.55 -12.46 7.78
C GLN A 111 13.47 -12.50 6.69
N ARG A 112 13.45 -11.51 5.79
CA ARG A 112 12.48 -11.39 4.70
C ARG A 112 12.99 -11.91 3.38
N TRP A 113 14.28 -12.28 3.29
CA TRP A 113 14.94 -12.61 2.04
C TRP A 113 14.32 -13.83 1.36
N LYS A 114 14.15 -13.73 0.04
CA LYS A 114 13.75 -14.84 -0.82
C LYS A 114 14.88 -15.19 -1.76
N LYS A 115 15.21 -16.47 -1.89
CA LYS A 115 16.30 -16.96 -2.74
C LYS A 115 16.21 -16.49 -4.21
N SER A 116 14.99 -16.33 -4.72
CA SER A 116 14.75 -15.83 -6.08
C SER A 116 15.23 -14.39 -6.33
N TRP A 117 15.51 -13.63 -5.27
CA TRP A 117 16.04 -12.26 -5.42
C TRP A 117 17.54 -12.22 -5.65
N ASN A 118 18.24 -13.35 -5.51
CA ASN A 118 19.67 -13.46 -5.82
C ASN A 118 19.95 -13.24 -7.33
N ASP A 119 18.95 -13.37 -8.20
CA ASP A 119 19.08 -13.04 -9.63
C ASP A 119 19.31 -11.54 -9.86
N VAL A 120 18.87 -10.70 -8.94
CA VAL A 120 19.03 -9.23 -8.98
C VAL A 120 20.12 -8.76 -8.06
N PHE A 121 20.18 -9.30 -6.83
CA PHE A 121 21.16 -8.95 -5.79
C PHE A 121 22.10 -10.15 -5.57
N GLN A 122 23.25 -10.15 -6.27
CA GLN A 122 24.13 -11.33 -6.35
C GLN A 122 24.76 -11.74 -5.01
N ALA A 123 24.98 -10.77 -4.11
CA ALA A 123 25.42 -11.06 -2.75
C ALA A 123 24.29 -11.50 -1.80
N GLY A 124 23.08 -11.70 -2.32
CA GLY A 124 21.92 -12.11 -1.54
C GLY A 124 21.48 -11.05 -0.52
N ALA A 125 21.09 -11.49 0.66
CA ALA A 125 20.65 -10.59 1.75
C ALA A 125 21.79 -9.68 2.26
N GLU A 126 23.04 -10.03 2.01
CA GLU A 126 24.22 -9.25 2.38
C GLU A 126 24.60 -8.20 1.33
N ASP A 127 23.89 -8.15 0.21
CA ASP A 127 24.12 -7.16 -0.82
C ASP A 127 23.93 -5.74 -0.26
N PRO A 128 24.97 -4.89 -0.26
CA PRO A 128 24.90 -3.57 0.37
C PRO A 128 23.88 -2.64 -0.30
N ASP A 129 23.55 -2.90 -1.58
CA ASP A 129 22.56 -2.11 -2.32
C ASP A 129 21.10 -2.60 -2.11
N ALA A 130 20.92 -3.80 -1.56
CA ALA A 130 19.59 -4.31 -1.27
C ALA A 130 19.00 -3.61 -0.05
N VAL A 131 17.83 -2.95 -0.24
CA VAL A 131 17.07 -2.32 0.83
C VAL A 131 15.59 -2.62 0.67
N PHE A 132 14.84 -2.55 1.76
CA PHE A 132 13.39 -2.53 1.70
C PHE A 132 12.83 -1.11 1.84
N VAL A 133 11.77 -0.85 1.11
CA VAL A 133 10.85 0.25 1.36
C VAL A 133 9.68 -0.32 2.16
N LYS A 134 9.54 0.08 3.41
CA LYS A 134 8.39 -0.24 4.26
C LYS A 134 7.37 0.88 4.16
N VAL A 135 6.16 0.57 3.71
CA VAL A 135 5.06 1.53 3.60
C VAL A 135 4.02 1.23 4.67
N GLU A 136 3.77 2.18 5.54
CA GLU A 136 2.67 2.15 6.52
C GLU A 136 1.51 2.98 6.01
N VAL A 137 0.37 2.32 5.78
CA VAL A 137 -0.79 2.90 5.10
C VAL A 137 -1.69 3.62 6.10
N ASP A 138 -2.11 4.84 5.74
CA ASP A 138 -3.02 5.68 6.53
C ASP A 138 -4.36 5.93 5.84
N ARG A 139 -4.40 5.79 4.50
CA ARG A 139 -5.61 5.99 3.70
C ARG A 139 -5.68 4.93 2.59
N ILE A 140 -6.88 4.44 2.37
CA ILE A 140 -7.21 3.48 1.30
C ILE A 140 -8.34 4.08 0.48
N GLU A 141 -8.17 4.13 -0.84
CA GLU A 141 -9.20 4.51 -1.78
C GLU A 141 -9.51 3.32 -2.68
N ILE A 142 -10.80 3.04 -2.91
CA ILE A 142 -11.26 1.84 -3.60
C ILE A 142 -12.32 2.22 -4.62
N PHE A 143 -12.15 1.73 -5.83
CA PHE A 143 -13.16 1.78 -6.85
C PHE A 143 -13.34 0.40 -7.47
N SER A 144 -14.57 -0.07 -7.56
CA SER A 144 -14.93 -1.29 -8.29
C SER A 144 -16.41 -1.26 -8.64
N LEU A 145 -16.71 -1.38 -9.91
CA LEU A 145 -18.09 -1.52 -10.39
C LEU A 145 -18.65 -2.90 -10.06
N ALA A 146 -17.87 -3.93 -10.26
CA ALA A 146 -18.26 -5.32 -9.99
C ALA A 146 -18.63 -5.54 -8.53
N GLN A 147 -17.85 -4.97 -7.61
CA GLN A 147 -18.06 -5.08 -6.16
C GLN A 147 -19.05 -4.05 -5.61
N LYS A 148 -19.50 -3.07 -6.41
CA LYS A 148 -20.39 -1.98 -6.01
C LYS A 148 -19.94 -1.27 -4.73
N VAL A 149 -18.64 -0.98 -4.61
CA VAL A 149 -18.06 -0.35 -3.40
C VAL A 149 -18.03 1.17 -3.46
N ALA A 150 -18.25 1.78 -4.62
CA ALA A 150 -18.36 3.22 -4.75
C ALA A 150 -19.71 3.70 -4.16
N PRO A 151 -19.73 4.87 -3.47
CA PRO A 151 -21.00 5.44 -3.02
C PRO A 151 -21.92 5.80 -4.18
N ALA A 152 -23.22 5.83 -3.92
CA ALA A 152 -24.21 6.20 -4.95
C ALA A 152 -24.08 7.69 -5.35
N PRO A 153 -24.31 8.05 -6.64
CA PRO A 153 -24.48 7.15 -7.75
C PRO A 153 -23.14 6.52 -8.14
N PHE A 154 -23.14 5.21 -8.38
CA PHE A 154 -21.94 4.46 -8.73
C PHE A 154 -21.21 5.07 -9.94
N CYS A 155 -19.90 4.85 -10.05
CA CYS A 155 -19.01 5.37 -11.10
C CYS A 155 -18.64 6.86 -11.00
N LYS A 156 -19.12 7.60 -10.02
CA LYS A 156 -18.78 9.03 -9.86
C LYS A 156 -17.79 9.32 -8.74
N ARG A 157 -17.64 8.41 -7.79
CA ARG A 157 -16.74 8.56 -6.65
C ARG A 157 -16.16 7.20 -6.27
N SER A 158 -14.95 7.19 -5.75
CA SER A 158 -14.38 6.05 -5.03
C SER A 158 -14.88 6.02 -3.59
N ALA A 159 -14.86 4.84 -2.98
CA ALA A 159 -14.95 4.72 -1.53
C ALA A 159 -13.60 5.03 -0.91
N ALA A 160 -13.59 5.65 0.25
CA ALA A 160 -12.35 5.96 0.94
C ALA A 160 -12.43 5.57 2.42
N LEU A 161 -11.32 5.04 2.93
CA LEU A 161 -11.08 4.73 4.33
C LEU A 161 -9.87 5.51 4.81
N ALA A 162 -9.90 5.97 6.03
CA ALA A 162 -8.74 6.59 6.68
C ALA A 162 -8.57 6.08 8.10
N ARG A 163 -7.34 6.12 8.60
CA ARG A 163 -7.06 5.87 10.02
C ARG A 163 -7.34 7.11 10.84
N ASP A 164 -8.01 6.95 11.96
CA ASP A 164 -8.13 7.99 12.98
C ASP A 164 -6.84 8.08 13.83
N ALA A 165 -6.80 9.05 14.74
CA ALA A 165 -5.66 9.24 15.66
C ALA A 165 -5.38 8.02 16.58
N SER A 166 -6.35 7.14 16.77
CA SER A 166 -6.19 5.88 17.53
C SER A 166 -5.71 4.72 16.66
N GLY A 167 -5.55 4.94 15.34
CA GLY A 167 -5.14 3.94 14.37
C GLY A 167 -6.27 3.04 13.85
N ARG A 168 -7.53 3.34 14.17
CA ARG A 168 -8.69 2.60 13.70
C ARG A 168 -9.13 3.09 12.32
N TRP A 169 -9.55 2.15 11.47
CA TRP A 169 -10.11 2.47 10.16
C TRP A 169 -11.54 2.97 10.28
N GLY A 170 -11.89 3.97 9.49
CA GLY A 170 -13.25 4.48 9.31
C GLY A 170 -13.45 4.98 7.89
N VAL A 171 -14.71 5.06 7.46
CA VAL A 171 -15.07 5.68 6.18
C VAL A 171 -14.71 7.17 6.23
N ALA A 172 -14.03 7.68 5.17
CA ALA A 172 -13.49 9.04 5.07
C ALA A 172 -14.32 9.92 4.13
#